data_c04a8d5f418fd18442b6b05d31b73bc3
#
_entry.id   c04a8d5f418fd18442b6b05d31b73bc3
#
_cell.length_a   1.000
_cell.length_b   1.000
_cell.length_c   1.000
_cell.angle_alpha   90.00
_cell.angle_beta   90.00
_cell.angle_gamma   90.00
#
_symmetry.space_group_name_H-M   'P 1'
#
loop_
_entity.id
_entity.type
_entity.pdbx_description
1 polymer ?
#
loop_
_entity_poly.entity_id
_entity_poly.type
_entity_poly.pdbx_seq_one_letter_code
_entity_poly.pdbx_strand_id
1 'polypeptide(L)'
;MTVMKLKLDIDPDIVAMMQTEVAAGERAVTAAMREAGTGLKTAWRLQVTGAGLGTRLANTIRSQTFPKSGESLDAAALVWSQAPVIVGAHDTGPLIRSKDGFWLAIPVPAGGKSLRGGRITPGEWERRRGLRLRFVYRRTGPSLLVAE
;
A
#
# COMPACT_ATOMS: atom_id res chain seq x y z
N MET A 1 13.28 -5.61 -76.68
CA MET A 1 13.00 -6.31 -75.41
C MET A 1 11.86 -5.58 -74.74
N THR A 2 10.67 -6.18 -74.70
CA THR A 2 9.50 -5.58 -74.06
C THR A 2 9.53 -5.94 -72.59
N VAL A 3 9.73 -4.93 -71.72
CA VAL A 3 9.70 -5.15 -70.26
C VAL A 3 8.23 -5.23 -69.81
N MET A 4 7.83 -6.39 -69.38
CA MET A 4 6.50 -6.62 -68.80
C MET A 4 6.49 -6.06 -67.38
N LYS A 5 5.71 -4.99 -67.14
CA LYS A 5 5.47 -4.45 -65.78
C LYS A 5 4.26 -5.14 -65.19
N LEU A 6 4.48 -5.94 -64.16
CA LEU A 6 3.41 -6.51 -63.36
C LEU A 6 3.01 -5.48 -62.27
N LYS A 7 1.77 -5.05 -62.27
CA LYS A 7 1.20 -4.24 -61.17
C LYS A 7 0.33 -5.17 -60.34
N LEU A 8 0.77 -5.46 -59.13
CA LEU A 8 -0.01 -6.21 -58.18
C LEU A 8 -0.82 -5.22 -57.34
N ASP A 9 -2.12 -5.31 -57.38
CA ASP A 9 -3.04 -4.53 -56.54
C ASP A 9 -3.63 -5.54 -55.54
N ILE A 10 -3.40 -5.28 -54.22
CA ILE A 10 -3.86 -6.14 -53.16
C ILE A 10 -4.98 -5.41 -52.44
N ASP A 11 -6.20 -5.90 -52.56
CA ASP A 11 -7.38 -5.42 -51.85
C ASP A 11 -7.84 -6.51 -50.84
N PRO A 12 -7.95 -6.24 -49.54
CA PRO A 12 -7.71 -4.95 -48.87
C PRO A 12 -6.22 -4.60 -48.70
N ASP A 13 -5.91 -3.33 -48.51
CA ASP A 13 -4.55 -2.84 -48.20
C ASP A 13 -4.02 -3.45 -46.88
N ILE A 14 -3.05 -4.35 -47.02
CA ILE A 14 -2.46 -5.08 -45.88
C ILE A 14 -1.84 -4.13 -44.87
N VAL A 15 -1.26 -3.02 -45.31
CA VAL A 15 -0.65 -2.02 -44.43
C VAL A 15 -1.71 -1.33 -43.55
N ALA A 16 -2.82 -0.94 -44.17
CA ALA A 16 -3.94 -0.34 -43.46
C ALA A 16 -4.59 -1.33 -42.46
N MET A 17 -4.72 -2.59 -42.83
CA MET A 17 -5.17 -3.66 -41.94
C MET A 17 -4.24 -3.83 -40.73
N MET A 18 -2.94 -3.93 -40.97
CA MET A 18 -1.96 -4.08 -39.87
C MET A 18 -1.98 -2.87 -38.93
N GLN A 19 -2.08 -1.66 -39.45
CA GLN A 19 -2.19 -0.45 -38.62
C GLN A 19 -3.46 -0.46 -37.77
N THR A 20 -4.57 -0.92 -38.32
CA THR A 20 -5.84 -1.05 -37.58
C THR A 20 -5.73 -2.07 -36.44
N GLU A 21 -5.10 -3.21 -36.71
CA GLU A 21 -4.89 -4.26 -35.69
C GLU A 21 -3.94 -3.79 -34.58
N VAL A 22 -2.84 -3.11 -34.94
CA VAL A 22 -1.93 -2.53 -33.94
C VAL A 22 -2.66 -1.53 -33.06
N ALA A 23 -3.43 -0.60 -33.64
CA ALA A 23 -4.20 0.36 -32.89
C ALA A 23 -5.27 -0.30 -31.98
N ALA A 24 -5.89 -1.40 -32.45
CA ALA A 24 -6.81 -2.18 -31.63
C ALA A 24 -6.08 -2.85 -30.46
N GLY A 25 -4.90 -3.40 -30.69
CA GLY A 25 -4.04 -3.99 -29.67
C GLY A 25 -3.61 -2.95 -28.62
N GLU A 26 -3.17 -1.77 -29.02
CA GLU A 26 -2.80 -0.67 -28.12
C GLU A 26 -3.96 -0.26 -27.19
N ARG A 27 -5.16 -0.13 -27.75
CA ARG A 27 -6.37 0.13 -26.96
C ARG A 27 -6.64 -0.96 -25.95
N ALA A 28 -6.62 -2.22 -26.40
CA ALA A 28 -6.91 -3.37 -25.56
C ALA A 28 -5.91 -3.50 -24.40
N VAL A 29 -4.61 -3.41 -24.67
CA VAL A 29 -3.56 -3.49 -23.65
C VAL A 29 -3.66 -2.34 -22.66
N THR A 30 -3.85 -1.11 -23.15
CA THR A 30 -3.98 0.07 -22.28
C THR A 30 -5.22 -0.03 -21.38
N ALA A 31 -6.36 -0.50 -21.90
CA ALA A 31 -7.58 -0.71 -21.13
C ALA A 31 -7.37 -1.81 -20.07
N ALA A 32 -6.78 -2.94 -20.43
CA ALA A 32 -6.49 -4.03 -19.53
C ALA A 32 -5.56 -3.60 -18.38
N MET A 33 -4.50 -2.85 -18.68
CA MET A 33 -3.59 -2.33 -17.65
C MET A 33 -4.28 -1.33 -16.72
N ARG A 34 -5.17 -0.50 -17.22
CA ARG A 34 -5.97 0.43 -16.40
C ARG A 34 -6.91 -0.31 -15.45
N GLU A 35 -7.57 -1.33 -15.95
CA GLU A 35 -8.46 -2.18 -15.16
C GLU A 35 -7.68 -2.96 -14.09
N ALA A 36 -6.58 -3.62 -14.48
CA ALA A 36 -5.71 -4.35 -13.56
C ALA A 36 -5.15 -3.45 -12.44
N GLY A 37 -4.66 -2.25 -12.77
CA GLY A 37 -4.16 -1.30 -11.79
C GLY A 37 -5.23 -0.81 -10.81
N THR A 38 -6.45 -0.59 -11.29
CA THR A 38 -7.58 -0.18 -10.47
C THR A 38 -8.06 -1.34 -9.59
N GLY A 39 -8.16 -2.53 -10.15
CA GLY A 39 -8.51 -3.76 -9.45
C GLY A 39 -7.55 -4.07 -8.31
N LEU A 40 -6.23 -4.06 -8.60
CA LEU A 40 -5.18 -4.30 -7.60
C LEU A 40 -5.22 -3.24 -6.48
N LYS A 41 -5.35 -1.96 -6.82
CA LYS A 41 -5.52 -0.89 -5.81
C LYS A 41 -6.71 -1.17 -4.89
N THR A 42 -7.85 -1.55 -5.46
CA THR A 42 -9.07 -1.83 -4.70
C THR A 42 -8.90 -3.05 -3.81
N ALA A 43 -8.37 -4.14 -4.34
CA ALA A 43 -8.09 -5.35 -3.58
C ALA A 43 -7.14 -5.08 -2.40
N TRP A 44 -6.05 -4.35 -2.63
CA TRP A 44 -5.10 -4.00 -1.59
C TRP A 44 -5.71 -3.10 -0.52
N ARG A 45 -6.54 -2.12 -0.89
CA ARG A 45 -7.28 -1.29 0.07
C ARG A 45 -8.23 -2.11 0.94
N LEU A 46 -8.93 -3.09 0.34
CA LEU A 46 -9.80 -3.99 1.08
C LEU A 46 -9.03 -4.87 2.08
N GLN A 47 -7.85 -5.38 1.69
CA GLN A 47 -6.99 -6.12 2.62
C GLN A 47 -6.56 -5.26 3.81
N VAL A 48 -6.13 -4.01 3.57
CA VAL A 48 -5.74 -3.08 4.63
C VAL A 48 -6.90 -2.77 5.58
N THR A 49 -8.09 -2.53 5.05
CA THR A 49 -9.29 -2.27 5.88
C THR A 49 -9.76 -3.52 6.59
N GLY A 50 -9.73 -4.68 5.93
CA GLY A 50 -10.08 -5.97 6.52
C GLY A 50 -9.15 -6.40 7.65
N ALA A 51 -7.87 -6.03 7.58
CA ALA A 51 -6.89 -6.21 8.65
C ALA A 51 -7.08 -5.22 9.83
N GLY A 52 -8.11 -4.37 9.81
CA GLY A 52 -8.40 -3.42 10.89
C GLY A 52 -7.48 -2.19 10.94
N LEU A 53 -6.66 -1.97 9.90
CA LEU A 53 -5.69 -0.86 9.85
C LEU A 53 -6.33 0.49 9.50
N GLY A 54 -7.61 0.47 9.15
CA GLY A 54 -8.44 1.63 8.93
C GLY A 54 -8.35 2.23 7.51
N THR A 55 -9.38 2.99 7.16
CA THR A 55 -9.54 3.61 5.83
C THR A 55 -8.49 4.66 5.51
N ARG A 56 -7.95 5.32 6.55
CA ARG A 56 -6.90 6.34 6.38
C ARG A 56 -5.64 5.73 5.77
N LEU A 57 -5.19 4.57 6.26
CA LEU A 57 -4.05 3.85 5.70
C LEU A 57 -4.37 3.28 4.32
N ALA A 58 -5.55 2.69 4.12
CA ALA A 58 -5.99 2.19 2.83
C ALA A 58 -5.96 3.30 1.75
N ASN A 59 -6.32 4.53 2.08
CA ASN A 59 -6.30 5.66 1.16
C ASN A 59 -4.90 6.13 0.75
N THR A 60 -3.83 5.66 1.42
CA THR A 60 -2.45 5.91 0.97
C THR A 60 -2.06 5.08 -0.26
N ILE A 61 -2.82 4.04 -0.58
CA ILE A 61 -2.58 3.20 -1.75
C ILE A 61 -3.09 3.94 -2.99
N ARG A 62 -2.18 4.15 -3.93
CA ARG A 62 -2.39 4.87 -5.18
C ARG A 62 -2.13 3.97 -6.37
N SER A 63 -2.72 4.31 -7.52
CA SER A 63 -2.41 3.67 -8.79
C SER A 63 -2.27 4.70 -9.90
N GLN A 64 -1.44 4.40 -10.87
CA GLN A 64 -1.25 5.19 -12.07
C GLN A 64 -0.99 4.27 -13.25
N THR A 65 -1.61 4.56 -14.39
CA THR A 65 -1.39 3.85 -15.65
C THR A 65 -0.49 4.68 -16.55
N PHE A 66 0.36 4.04 -17.29
CA PHE A 66 1.24 4.64 -18.30
C PHE A 66 0.96 3.99 -19.67
N PRO A 67 1.00 4.76 -20.76
CA PRO A 67 1.19 6.21 -20.79
C PRO A 67 0.02 6.96 -20.13
N LYS A 68 0.28 8.21 -19.65
CA LYS A 68 -0.76 9.04 -19.03
C LYS A 68 -1.82 9.51 -20.03
N SER A 69 -1.41 9.63 -21.28
CA SER A 69 -2.27 10.00 -22.43
C SER A 69 -1.90 9.14 -23.62
N GLY A 70 -2.89 8.84 -24.45
CA GLY A 70 -2.73 7.92 -25.57
C GLY A 70 -2.85 6.44 -25.19
N GLU A 71 -2.56 5.59 -26.16
CA GLU A 71 -2.65 4.14 -26.13
C GLU A 71 -1.28 3.56 -26.51
N SER A 72 -0.92 2.39 -25.98
CA SER A 72 0.38 1.76 -26.24
C SER A 72 0.31 0.26 -25.97
N LEU A 73 1.04 -0.52 -26.78
CA LEU A 73 1.28 -1.94 -26.51
C LEU A 73 2.16 -2.14 -25.27
N ASP A 74 3.00 -1.15 -24.90
CA ASP A 74 3.86 -1.17 -23.72
C ASP A 74 3.20 -0.49 -22.51
N ALA A 75 1.86 -0.45 -22.46
CA ALA A 75 1.15 0.13 -21.33
C ALA A 75 1.44 -0.63 -20.04
N ALA A 76 1.60 0.11 -18.95
CA ALA A 76 1.89 -0.43 -17.64
C ALA A 76 1.03 0.25 -16.56
N ALA A 77 0.72 -0.48 -15.49
CA ALA A 77 0.07 0.06 -14.30
C ALA A 77 1.00 -0.06 -13.10
N LEU A 78 1.14 1.05 -12.36
CA LEU A 78 1.89 1.11 -11.12
C LEU A 78 0.92 1.27 -9.95
N VAL A 79 1.06 0.43 -8.93
CA VAL A 79 0.31 0.56 -7.67
C VAL A 79 1.31 0.66 -6.53
N TRP A 80 1.16 1.67 -5.67
CA TRP A 80 2.10 1.92 -4.57
C TRP A 80 1.40 2.49 -3.34
N SER A 81 2.08 2.42 -2.19
CA SER A 81 1.64 3.09 -0.96
C SER A 81 2.44 4.38 -0.73
N GLN A 82 1.76 5.44 -0.30
CA GLN A 82 2.39 6.68 0.20
C GLN A 82 2.91 6.53 1.64
N ALA A 83 2.59 5.42 2.31
CA ALA A 83 3.06 5.10 3.66
C ALA A 83 3.78 3.72 3.68
N PRO A 84 4.85 3.51 2.88
CA PRO A 84 5.47 2.20 2.70
C PRO A 84 6.04 1.64 4.01
N VAL A 85 6.55 2.50 4.89
CA VAL A 85 7.09 2.10 6.20
C VAL A 85 6.01 1.49 7.09
N ILE A 86 4.81 2.09 7.11
CA ILE A 86 3.70 1.60 7.93
C ILE A 86 3.15 0.29 7.35
N VAL A 87 2.97 0.23 6.05
CA VAL A 87 2.49 -0.99 5.36
C VAL A 87 3.50 -2.12 5.53
N GLY A 88 4.79 -1.86 5.30
CA GLY A 88 5.85 -2.84 5.50
C GLY A 88 5.99 -3.30 6.96
N ALA A 89 5.75 -2.40 7.92
CA ALA A 89 5.74 -2.74 9.34
C ALA A 89 4.64 -3.76 9.69
N HIS A 90 3.49 -3.68 9.03
CA HIS A 90 2.41 -4.66 9.22
C HIS A 90 2.65 -5.98 8.49
N ASP A 91 3.35 -5.94 7.36
CA ASP A 91 3.67 -7.10 6.55
C ASP A 91 4.79 -7.97 7.18
N THR A 92 5.88 -7.33 7.58
CA THR A 92 7.07 -8.02 8.09
C THR A 92 7.15 -8.11 9.61
N GLY A 93 6.29 -7.37 10.34
CA GLY A 93 6.33 -7.33 11.81
C GLY A 93 7.67 -6.79 12.34
N PRO A 94 8.08 -5.55 12.04
CA PRO A 94 9.39 -5.05 12.43
C PRO A 94 9.55 -5.01 13.94
N LEU A 95 10.72 -5.39 14.39
CA LEU A 95 11.09 -5.24 15.79
C LEU A 95 11.25 -3.74 16.12
N ILE A 96 10.27 -3.19 16.83
CA ILE A 96 10.31 -1.80 17.30
C ILE A 96 11.25 -1.74 18.49
N ARG A 97 12.46 -1.20 18.27
CA ARG A 97 13.42 -0.92 19.35
C ARG A 97 13.41 0.57 19.66
N SER A 98 13.39 0.90 20.95
CA SER A 98 13.62 2.28 21.37
C SER A 98 15.07 2.68 21.06
N LYS A 99 15.28 3.88 20.52
CA LYS A 99 16.61 4.42 20.27
C LYS A 99 17.35 4.71 21.57
N ASP A 100 16.61 5.00 22.65
CA ASP A 100 17.13 5.39 23.95
C ASP A 100 17.11 4.26 24.98
N GLY A 101 16.91 3.00 24.54
CA GLY A 101 16.89 1.82 25.40
C GLY A 101 15.63 1.67 26.27
N PHE A 102 14.61 2.53 26.09
CA PHE A 102 13.36 2.44 26.83
C PHE A 102 12.41 1.38 26.22
N TRP A 103 11.65 0.74 27.09
CA TRP A 103 10.61 -0.19 26.70
C TRP A 103 9.32 0.52 26.31
N LEU A 104 8.63 0.03 25.31
CA LEU A 104 7.30 0.52 24.96
C LEU A 104 6.29 0.08 26.03
N ALA A 105 5.77 1.02 26.79
CA ALA A 105 4.72 0.77 27.77
C ALA A 105 3.35 0.77 27.10
N ILE A 106 2.68 -0.39 27.11
CA ILE A 106 1.32 -0.56 26.59
C ILE A 106 0.35 -0.53 27.78
N PRO A 107 -0.53 0.50 27.90
CA PRO A 107 -1.47 0.56 29.00
C PRO A 107 -2.48 -0.58 28.93
N VAL A 108 -2.64 -1.30 30.02
CA VAL A 108 -3.74 -2.26 30.19
C VAL A 108 -5.05 -1.54 30.51
N PRO A 109 -6.22 -2.16 30.33
CA PRO A 109 -7.52 -1.52 30.61
C PRO A 109 -7.62 -0.90 32.00
N ALA A 110 -7.03 -1.51 33.03
CA ALA A 110 -6.97 -1.02 34.40
C ALA A 110 -6.17 0.29 34.55
N GLY A 111 -5.27 0.62 33.61
CA GLY A 111 -4.50 1.85 33.60
C GLY A 111 -5.35 3.09 33.32
N GLY A 112 -6.53 2.93 32.74
CA GLY A 112 -7.45 4.02 32.40
C GLY A 112 -7.06 4.74 31.11
N LYS A 113 -7.76 5.87 30.87
CA LYS A 113 -7.55 6.74 29.70
C LYS A 113 -6.85 8.04 30.11
N SER A 114 -6.11 8.63 29.19
CA SER A 114 -5.56 9.99 29.33
C SER A 114 -6.67 11.02 29.47
N LEU A 115 -6.41 12.14 30.15
CA LEU A 115 -7.31 13.28 30.24
C LEU A 115 -7.68 13.87 28.86
N ARG A 116 -6.84 13.66 27.85
CA ARG A 116 -7.07 14.08 26.45
C ARG A 116 -7.80 13.02 25.60
N GLY A 117 -8.35 11.97 26.22
CA GLY A 117 -9.12 10.92 25.53
C GLY A 117 -8.29 9.83 24.81
N GLY A 118 -6.95 9.90 24.85
CA GLY A 118 -6.05 8.92 24.27
C GLY A 118 -5.57 7.85 25.26
N ARG A 119 -4.53 7.10 24.88
CA ARG A 119 -3.84 6.15 25.75
C ARG A 119 -3.04 6.92 26.81
N ILE A 120 -3.14 6.49 28.08
CA ILE A 120 -2.38 7.07 29.17
C ILE A 120 -0.91 6.70 29.06
N THR A 121 -0.01 7.65 29.31
CA THR A 121 1.43 7.39 29.41
C THR A 121 1.83 7.04 30.84
N PRO A 122 2.95 6.30 31.05
CA PRO A 122 3.42 5.99 32.41
C PRO A 122 3.57 7.22 33.29
N GLY A 123 4.22 8.27 32.81
CA GLY A 123 4.41 9.49 33.57
C GLY A 123 3.13 10.30 33.86
N GLU A 124 2.12 10.22 32.97
CA GLU A 124 0.80 10.79 33.25
C GLU A 124 0.07 10.00 34.34
N TRP A 125 0.19 8.66 34.29
CA TRP A 125 -0.39 7.78 35.28
C TRP A 125 0.21 8.01 36.66
N GLU A 126 1.54 8.08 36.78
CA GLU A 126 2.26 8.35 38.03
C GLU A 126 1.82 9.69 38.65
N ARG A 127 1.82 10.78 37.87
CA ARG A 127 1.36 12.11 38.34
C ARG A 127 -0.07 12.11 38.81
N ARG A 128 -0.92 11.31 38.17
CA ARG A 128 -2.36 11.30 38.47
C ARG A 128 -2.70 10.46 39.70
N ARG A 129 -1.93 9.38 39.94
CA ARG A 129 -2.14 8.46 41.05
C ARG A 129 -1.26 8.76 42.26
N GLY A 130 -0.21 9.56 42.10
CA GLY A 130 0.77 9.82 43.15
C GLY A 130 1.65 8.60 43.50
N LEU A 131 1.62 7.55 42.68
CA LEU A 131 2.36 6.30 42.85
C LEU A 131 3.45 6.22 41.81
N ARG A 132 4.57 5.59 42.10
CA ARG A 132 5.63 5.33 41.13
C ARG A 132 5.41 3.98 40.48
N LEU A 133 5.81 3.90 39.19
CA LEU A 133 5.79 2.67 38.42
C LEU A 133 7.17 2.04 38.44
N ARG A 134 7.23 0.79 38.87
CA ARG A 134 8.44 -0.02 38.84
C ARG A 134 8.41 -1.00 37.67
N PHE A 135 9.52 -1.09 36.94
CA PHE A 135 9.68 -2.07 35.87
C PHE A 135 10.01 -3.44 36.46
N VAL A 136 9.16 -4.43 36.18
CA VAL A 136 9.35 -5.82 36.58
C VAL A 136 9.63 -6.66 35.34
N TYR A 137 10.86 -7.12 35.23
CA TYR A 137 11.26 -8.05 34.18
C TYR A 137 10.69 -9.45 34.45
N ARG A 138 10.07 -10.04 33.44
CA ARG A 138 9.57 -11.42 33.51
C ARG A 138 10.32 -12.28 32.50
N ARG A 139 10.76 -13.44 32.95
CA ARG A 139 11.43 -14.45 32.08
C ARG A 139 10.47 -15.06 31.07
N THR A 140 9.20 -15.19 31.41
CA THR A 140 8.15 -15.75 30.55
C THR A 140 7.00 -14.76 30.46
N GLY A 141 6.68 -14.33 29.24
CA GLY A 141 5.66 -13.33 28.95
C GLY A 141 6.17 -11.88 28.98
N PRO A 142 5.26 -10.90 28.74
CA PRO A 142 5.64 -9.49 28.69
C PRO A 142 6.06 -8.98 30.07
N SER A 143 7.13 -8.20 30.13
CA SER A 143 7.52 -7.45 31.33
C SER A 143 6.48 -6.41 31.70
N LEU A 144 6.35 -6.06 32.94
CA LEU A 144 5.27 -5.21 33.46
C LEU A 144 5.82 -3.92 34.10
N LEU A 145 5.03 -2.87 34.05
CA LEU A 145 5.15 -1.72 34.93
C LEU A 145 4.10 -1.86 36.03
N VAL A 146 4.55 -1.98 37.29
CA VAL A 146 3.72 -2.22 38.45
C VAL A 146 3.79 -1.01 39.38
N ALA A 147 2.66 -0.63 39.96
CA ALA A 147 2.59 0.44 40.95
C ALA A 147 3.15 -0.03 42.29
N GLU A 148 3.96 0.80 42.91
CA GLU A 148 4.42 0.68 44.31
C GLU A 148 3.63 1.60 45.22
#